data_86483243eac41f0816ca969263c71790
#
_entry.id   86483243eac41f0816ca969263c71790
#
_cell.length_a   1.000
_cell.length_b   1.000
_cell.length_c   1.000
_cell.angle_alpha   90.00
_cell.angle_beta   90.00
_cell.angle_gamma   90.00
#
_symmetry.space_group_name_H-M   'P 1'
#
loop_
_entity.id
_entity.type
_entity.pdbx_description
1 polymer ?
#
loop_
_entity_poly.entity_id
_entity_poly.type
_entity_poly.pdbx_seq_one_letter_code
_entity_poly.pdbx_strand_id
1 'polypeptide(L)'
;MVFYFVCFTHPEIIIYMGKDKFENEDLIKYAWPDRDIWFHVEDLSSAHVYLRLPAPINSYADIPPEVIEECAQLTKANSIQGCKKTSCGINYTWAKNLKKTIGMETGSVTFHNSKMVSRIAINKDKDMIKRCMKTKTEDHPNLEIQLREHIAAVQQAESAA
;
A
#
# COMPACT_ATOMS: atom_id res chain seq x y z
N MET A 1 -11.37 -4.34 -10.06
CA MET A 1 -12.01 -3.81 -8.84
C MET A 1 -10.95 -3.55 -7.78
N VAL A 2 -10.92 -2.33 -7.24
CA VAL A 2 -10.00 -1.93 -6.18
C VAL A 2 -10.77 -1.84 -4.87
N PHE A 3 -10.21 -2.38 -3.81
CA PHE A 3 -10.77 -2.29 -2.47
C PHE A 3 -10.12 -1.11 -1.73
N TYR A 4 -10.95 -0.26 -1.15
CA TYR A 4 -10.52 0.91 -0.39
C TYR A 4 -10.91 0.77 1.07
N PHE A 5 -10.01 1.22 1.93
CA PHE A 5 -10.21 1.24 3.38
C PHE A 5 -9.82 2.62 3.92
N VAL A 6 -10.40 2.98 5.04
CA VAL A 6 -10.04 4.21 5.75
C VAL A 6 -9.32 3.82 7.03
N CYS A 7 -8.21 4.48 7.32
CA CYS A 7 -7.47 4.25 8.55
C CYS A 7 -8.33 4.68 9.74
N PHE A 8 -8.55 3.77 10.70
CA PHE A 8 -9.44 4.01 11.84
C PHE A 8 -8.98 5.19 12.71
N THR A 9 -7.68 5.26 12.99
CA THR A 9 -7.11 6.31 13.83
C THR A 9 -6.89 7.63 13.09
N HIS A 10 -6.79 7.57 11.75
CA HIS A 10 -6.54 8.74 10.91
C HIS A 10 -7.40 8.65 9.65
N PRO A 11 -8.69 9.03 9.73
CA PRO A 11 -9.65 8.84 8.62
C PRO A 11 -9.30 9.55 7.32
N GLU A 12 -8.40 10.52 7.36
CA GLU A 12 -7.89 11.21 6.18
C GLU A 12 -6.90 10.38 5.36
N ILE A 13 -6.42 9.26 5.92
CA ILE A 13 -5.47 8.37 5.26
C ILE A 13 -6.21 7.19 4.65
N ILE A 14 -5.99 6.97 3.34
CA ILE A 14 -6.65 5.93 2.57
C ILE A 14 -5.70 4.75 2.39
N ILE A 15 -6.23 3.54 2.56
CA ILE A 15 -5.54 2.29 2.28
C ILE A 15 -6.28 1.63 1.11
N TYR A 16 -5.55 1.08 0.13
CA TYR A 16 -6.17 0.38 -0.97
C TYR A 16 -5.39 -0.86 -1.39
N MET A 17 -6.09 -1.80 -2.03
CA MET A 17 -5.49 -3.02 -2.56
C MET A 17 -6.28 -3.54 -3.76
N GLY A 18 -5.61 -4.34 -4.60
CA GLY A 18 -6.23 -4.99 -5.74
C GLY A 18 -6.95 -6.27 -5.35
N LYS A 19 -7.88 -6.68 -6.19
CA LYS A 19 -8.64 -7.93 -6.04
C LYS A 19 -7.78 -9.17 -6.28
N ASP A 20 -6.86 -9.11 -7.26
CA ASP A 20 -6.07 -10.24 -7.70
C ASP A 20 -4.72 -9.79 -8.29
N LYS A 21 -3.91 -10.75 -8.76
CA LYS A 21 -2.59 -10.46 -9.32
C LYS A 21 -2.62 -9.59 -10.57
N PHE A 22 -3.68 -9.64 -11.35
CA PHE A 22 -3.81 -8.82 -12.56
C PHE A 22 -4.03 -7.35 -12.19
N GLU A 23 -4.86 -7.11 -11.19
CA GLU A 23 -5.07 -5.77 -10.68
C GLU A 23 -3.84 -5.25 -9.93
N ASN A 24 -3.14 -6.13 -9.20
CA ASN A 24 -1.87 -5.77 -8.56
C ASN A 24 -0.85 -5.25 -9.57
N GLU A 25 -0.81 -5.82 -10.78
CA GLU A 25 0.05 -5.36 -11.86
C GLU A 25 -0.26 -3.91 -12.23
N ASP A 26 -1.54 -3.56 -12.36
CA ASP A 26 -1.98 -2.21 -12.66
C ASP A 26 -1.66 -1.24 -11.49
N LEU A 27 -1.83 -1.70 -10.25
CA LEU A 27 -1.53 -0.88 -9.07
C LEU A 27 -0.02 -0.60 -8.97
N ILE A 28 0.83 -1.56 -9.30
CA ILE A 28 2.29 -1.35 -9.36
C ILE A 28 2.61 -0.26 -10.39
N LYS A 29 1.96 -0.31 -11.55
CA LYS A 29 2.21 0.62 -12.65
C LYS A 29 1.71 2.04 -12.36
N TYR A 30 0.54 2.16 -11.74
CA TYR A 30 -0.15 3.44 -11.58
C TYR A 30 -0.19 3.97 -10.14
N ALA A 31 0.53 3.35 -9.20
CA ALA A 31 0.68 3.90 -7.86
C ALA A 31 1.31 5.30 -7.93
N TRP A 32 0.94 6.15 -6.98
CA TRP A 32 1.50 7.50 -6.89
C TRP A 32 2.89 7.43 -6.26
N PRO A 33 3.96 7.66 -7.03
CA PRO A 33 5.33 7.42 -6.54
C PRO A 33 5.73 8.32 -5.37
N ASP A 34 5.10 9.48 -5.24
CA ASP A 34 5.38 10.47 -4.20
C ASP A 34 4.49 10.35 -2.96
N ARG A 35 3.40 9.55 -3.03
CA ARG A 35 2.39 9.50 -1.97
C ARG A 35 2.10 8.09 -1.46
N ASP A 36 2.34 7.06 -2.24
CA ASP A 36 1.93 5.70 -1.90
C ASP A 36 3.07 4.89 -1.31
N ILE A 37 2.77 4.15 -0.24
CA ILE A 37 3.66 3.17 0.37
C ILE A 37 3.07 1.78 0.15
N TRP A 38 3.87 0.87 -0.36
CA TRP A 38 3.52 -0.51 -0.66
C TRP A 38 3.85 -1.40 0.53
N PHE A 39 2.92 -2.32 0.87
CA PHE A 39 3.05 -3.29 1.94
C PHE A 39 2.85 -4.70 1.39
N HIS A 40 3.65 -5.65 1.87
CA HIS A 40 3.57 -7.06 1.48
C HIS A 40 4.11 -7.95 2.60
N VAL A 41 3.49 -9.12 2.80
CA VAL A 41 3.99 -10.11 3.76
C VAL A 41 5.35 -10.62 3.29
N GLU A 42 6.30 -10.72 4.21
CA GLU A 42 7.65 -11.21 3.93
C GLU A 42 7.63 -12.70 3.57
N ASP A 43 8.25 -13.06 2.44
CA ASP A 43 8.47 -14.44 1.98
C ASP A 43 7.21 -15.28 1.73
N LEU A 44 6.03 -14.68 1.74
CA LEU A 44 4.77 -15.37 1.48
C LEU A 44 3.97 -14.68 0.39
N SER A 45 3.06 -15.44 -0.24
CA SER A 45 2.07 -14.84 -1.13
C SER A 45 1.12 -13.95 -0.34
N SER A 46 0.85 -12.75 -0.86
CA SER A 46 0.08 -11.76 -0.14
C SER A 46 -0.57 -10.78 -1.12
N ALA A 47 -1.64 -10.13 -0.69
CA ALA A 47 -2.13 -8.94 -1.37
C ALA A 47 -1.05 -7.85 -1.34
N HIS A 48 -1.05 -7.00 -2.36
CA HIS A 48 -0.28 -5.76 -2.36
C HIS A 48 -1.17 -4.67 -1.78
N VAL A 49 -0.81 -4.16 -0.63
CA VAL A 49 -1.59 -3.13 0.07
C VAL A 49 -0.84 -1.81 -0.02
N TYR A 50 -1.56 -0.74 -0.31
CA TYR A 50 -0.99 0.60 -0.47
C TYR A 50 -1.57 1.55 0.55
N LEU A 51 -0.71 2.36 1.12
CA LEU A 51 -1.05 3.44 2.04
C LEU A 51 -0.83 4.76 1.31
N ARG A 52 -1.90 5.53 1.08
CA ARG A 52 -1.79 6.83 0.39
C ARG A 52 -1.71 7.96 1.39
N LEU A 53 -0.56 8.63 1.42
CA LEU A 53 -0.27 9.66 2.40
C LEU A 53 -0.84 11.02 1.97
N PRO A 54 -1.46 11.77 2.88
CA PRO A 54 -1.86 13.15 2.63
C PRO A 54 -0.64 14.07 2.54
N ALA A 55 -0.80 15.22 1.90
CA ALA A 55 0.28 16.16 1.58
C ALA A 55 1.21 16.53 2.74
N PRO A 56 0.76 16.70 4.01
CA PRO A 56 1.66 17.03 5.11
C PRO A 56 2.67 15.94 5.48
N ILE A 57 2.42 14.68 5.12
CA ILE A 57 3.29 13.56 5.47
C ILE A 57 4.20 13.27 4.28
N ASN A 58 5.50 13.49 4.44
CA ASN A 58 6.49 13.36 3.35
C ASN A 58 7.60 12.34 3.64
N SER A 59 7.63 11.71 4.80
CA SER A 59 8.64 10.72 5.15
C SER A 59 8.07 9.63 6.06
N TYR A 60 8.76 8.49 6.16
CA TYR A 60 8.40 7.42 7.09
C TYR A 60 8.33 7.90 8.54
N ALA A 61 9.23 8.81 8.92
CA ALA A 61 9.31 9.31 10.28
C ALA A 61 8.05 10.10 10.69
N ASP A 62 7.35 10.67 9.72
CA ASP A 62 6.16 11.47 9.94
C ASP A 62 4.87 10.64 9.96
N ILE A 63 4.96 9.34 9.63
CA ILE A 63 3.79 8.47 9.65
C ILE A 63 3.55 7.98 11.07
N PRO A 64 2.34 8.19 11.63
CA PRO A 64 2.04 7.65 12.96
C PRO A 64 2.22 6.14 13.02
N PRO A 65 2.89 5.59 14.05
CA PRO A 65 3.13 4.15 14.15
C PRO A 65 1.86 3.30 14.07
N GLU A 66 0.74 3.78 14.61
CA GLU A 66 -0.54 3.07 14.56
C GLU A 66 -1.09 2.95 13.14
N VAL A 67 -0.77 3.87 12.25
CA VAL A 67 -1.15 3.82 10.83
C VAL A 67 -0.38 2.70 10.13
N ILE A 68 0.92 2.61 10.36
CA ILE A 68 1.77 1.54 9.83
C ILE A 68 1.26 0.18 10.32
N GLU A 69 0.97 0.06 11.60
CA GLU A 69 0.47 -1.18 12.18
C GLU A 69 -0.88 -1.59 11.59
N GLU A 70 -1.81 -0.66 11.45
CA GLU A 70 -3.13 -0.95 10.87
C GLU A 70 -3.01 -1.45 9.44
N CYS A 71 -2.20 -0.80 8.63
CA CYS A 71 -1.95 -1.22 7.25
C CYS A 71 -1.27 -2.59 7.20
N ALA A 72 -0.31 -2.84 8.08
CA ALA A 72 0.39 -4.13 8.19
C ALA A 72 -0.57 -5.25 8.62
N GLN A 73 -1.47 -4.99 9.56
CA GLN A 73 -2.49 -5.96 9.98
C GLN A 73 -3.41 -6.34 8.82
N LEU A 74 -3.86 -5.36 8.05
CA LEU A 74 -4.69 -5.59 6.87
C LEU A 74 -3.93 -6.44 5.83
N THR A 75 -2.66 -6.17 5.62
CA THR A 75 -1.80 -6.91 4.69
C THR A 75 -1.69 -8.37 5.12
N LYS A 76 -1.41 -8.62 6.40
CA LYS A 76 -1.34 -9.97 6.97
C LYS A 76 -2.65 -10.71 6.80
N ALA A 77 -3.78 -10.05 7.07
CA ALA A 77 -5.12 -10.65 6.97
C ALA A 77 -5.48 -11.08 5.54
N ASN A 78 -4.89 -10.43 4.54
CA ASN A 78 -5.13 -10.71 3.12
C ASN A 78 -4.03 -11.55 2.47
N SER A 79 -3.21 -12.23 3.26
CA SER A 79 -2.27 -13.25 2.82
C SER A 79 -2.86 -14.62 3.15
N ILE A 80 -2.95 -15.51 2.16
CA ILE A 80 -3.50 -16.86 2.36
C ILE A 80 -2.75 -17.62 3.46
N GLN A 81 -1.42 -17.55 3.44
CA GLN A 81 -0.58 -18.22 4.44
C GLN A 81 -0.32 -17.35 5.67
N GLY A 82 -0.14 -16.05 5.46
CA GLY A 82 0.16 -15.11 6.55
C GLY A 82 -0.99 -14.96 7.55
N CYS A 83 -2.25 -15.00 7.09
CA CYS A 83 -3.40 -14.87 7.98
C CYS A 83 -3.53 -16.02 8.99
N LYS A 84 -2.91 -17.16 8.70
CA LYS A 84 -2.92 -18.35 9.57
C LYS A 84 -1.83 -18.29 10.64
N LYS A 85 -0.85 -17.42 10.50
CA LYS A 85 0.25 -17.29 11.47
C LYS A 85 -0.14 -16.37 12.62
N THR A 86 0.37 -16.67 13.81
CA THR A 86 0.20 -15.78 14.98
C THR A 86 0.94 -14.48 14.75
N SER A 87 2.13 -14.54 14.16
CA SER A 87 2.94 -13.38 13.83
C SER A 87 3.63 -13.54 12.49
N CYS A 88 3.95 -12.44 11.83
CA CYS A 88 4.76 -12.43 10.61
C CYS A 88 5.42 -11.07 10.42
N GLY A 89 6.42 -11.03 9.54
CA GLY A 89 7.04 -9.80 9.10
C GLY A 89 6.30 -9.22 7.91
N ILE A 90 6.18 -7.90 7.89
CA ILE A 90 5.60 -7.14 6.78
C ILE A 90 6.67 -6.20 6.26
N ASN A 91 6.95 -6.30 4.95
CA ASN A 91 7.84 -5.37 4.28
C ASN A 91 7.05 -4.19 3.75
N TYR A 92 7.60 -2.99 3.87
CA TYR A 92 6.99 -1.80 3.27
C TYR A 92 8.05 -0.84 2.75
N THR A 93 7.70 -0.17 1.68
CA THR A 93 8.59 0.80 1.04
C THR A 93 7.77 1.77 0.17
N TRP A 94 8.36 2.89 -0.18
CA TRP A 94 7.73 3.82 -1.13
C TRP A 94 7.44 3.12 -2.46
N ALA A 95 6.29 3.42 -3.07
CA ALA A 95 5.93 2.86 -4.37
C ALA A 95 6.99 3.16 -5.44
N LYS A 96 7.66 4.31 -5.35
CA LYS A 96 8.76 4.67 -6.27
C LYS A 96 9.97 3.73 -6.19
N ASN A 97 10.10 2.96 -5.11
CA ASN A 97 11.16 1.97 -4.95
C ASN A 97 10.83 0.61 -5.57
N LEU A 98 9.61 0.43 -6.05
CA LEU A 98 9.19 -0.80 -6.72
C LEU A 98 9.77 -0.84 -8.13
N LYS A 99 10.31 -1.99 -8.51
CA LYS A 99 10.90 -2.21 -9.82
C LYS A 99 10.24 -3.38 -10.51
N LYS A 100 9.75 -3.16 -11.71
CA LYS A 100 9.19 -4.19 -12.58
C LYS A 100 10.08 -4.35 -13.80
N THR A 101 10.54 -5.58 -14.08
CA THR A 101 11.38 -5.88 -15.22
C THR A 101 10.64 -6.79 -16.20
N ILE A 102 11.07 -6.80 -17.46
CA ILE A 102 10.55 -7.68 -18.49
C ILE A 102 10.78 -9.14 -18.07
N GLY A 103 9.76 -9.98 -18.20
CA GLY A 103 9.85 -11.39 -17.85
C GLY A 103 9.45 -11.73 -16.42
N MET A 104 9.19 -10.74 -15.57
CA MET A 104 8.63 -10.99 -14.24
C MET A 104 7.18 -11.44 -14.35
N GLU A 105 6.79 -12.35 -13.45
CA GLU A 105 5.40 -12.82 -13.39
C GLU A 105 4.44 -11.68 -13.07
N THR A 106 3.20 -11.81 -13.54
CA THR A 106 2.13 -10.86 -13.24
C THR A 106 1.93 -10.72 -11.74
N GLY A 107 1.92 -9.49 -11.25
CA GLY A 107 1.78 -9.18 -9.83
C GLY A 107 3.08 -9.26 -9.03
N SER A 108 4.17 -9.73 -9.62
CA SER A 108 5.48 -9.77 -8.95
C SER A 108 6.21 -8.45 -9.10
N VAL A 109 7.05 -8.13 -8.13
CA VAL A 109 7.82 -6.89 -8.09
C VAL A 109 9.14 -7.11 -7.35
N THR A 110 10.16 -6.36 -7.71
CA THR A 110 11.40 -6.24 -6.95
C THR A 110 11.63 -4.77 -6.58
N PHE A 111 12.82 -4.43 -6.11
CA PHE A 111 13.12 -3.08 -5.61
C PHE A 111 14.31 -2.48 -6.35
N HIS A 112 14.28 -1.14 -6.52
CA HIS A 112 15.43 -0.41 -7.01
C HIS A 112 16.57 -0.42 -5.98
N ASN A 113 16.22 -0.27 -4.70
CA ASN A 113 17.16 -0.29 -3.58
C ASN A 113 16.57 -1.08 -2.40
N SER A 114 17.05 -2.30 -2.20
CA SER A 114 16.57 -3.16 -1.13
C SER A 114 16.85 -2.61 0.27
N LYS A 115 17.83 -1.73 0.41
CA LYS A 115 18.16 -1.07 1.69
C LYS A 115 17.10 -0.07 2.13
N MET A 116 16.26 0.39 1.20
CA MET A 116 15.16 1.31 1.49
C MET A 116 13.86 0.61 1.87
N VAL A 117 13.85 -0.72 1.89
CA VAL A 117 12.69 -1.49 2.32
C VAL A 117 12.71 -1.61 3.83
N SER A 118 11.64 -1.16 4.47
CA SER A 118 11.47 -1.29 5.92
C SER A 118 10.69 -2.56 6.25
N ARG A 119 10.79 -3.00 7.49
CA ARG A 119 10.12 -4.21 7.97
C ARG A 119 9.48 -3.95 9.33
N ILE A 120 8.27 -4.42 9.51
CA ILE A 120 7.60 -4.45 10.81
C ILE A 120 7.16 -5.88 11.10
N ALA A 121 7.45 -6.34 12.32
CA ALA A 121 6.94 -7.62 12.81
C ALA A 121 5.66 -7.36 13.59
N ILE A 122 4.58 -8.07 13.25
CA ILE A 122 3.28 -7.86 13.88
C ILE A 122 2.71 -9.18 14.39
N ASN A 123 1.94 -9.07 15.47
CA ASN A 123 1.09 -10.14 15.96
C ASN A 123 -0.33 -9.88 15.51
N LYS A 124 -1.08 -10.95 15.20
CA LYS A 124 -2.46 -10.82 14.74
C LYS A 124 -3.33 -10.06 15.75
N ASP A 125 -3.94 -8.98 15.30
CA ASP A 125 -4.89 -8.18 16.08
C ASP A 125 -6.26 -8.22 15.39
N LYS A 126 -7.12 -9.11 15.86
CA LYS A 126 -8.44 -9.34 15.27
C LYS A 126 -9.35 -8.10 15.34
N ASP A 127 -9.26 -7.32 16.41
CA ASP A 127 -10.10 -6.15 16.59
C ASP A 127 -9.71 -5.04 15.62
N MET A 128 -8.40 -4.82 15.44
CA MET A 128 -7.89 -3.85 14.49
C MET A 128 -8.29 -4.20 13.05
N ILE A 129 -8.14 -5.49 12.68
CA ILE A 129 -8.53 -5.99 11.35
C ILE A 129 -10.04 -5.77 11.14
N LYS A 130 -10.86 -6.12 12.13
CA LYS A 130 -12.30 -5.96 12.06
C LYS A 130 -12.73 -4.51 11.88
N ARG A 131 -12.11 -3.58 12.60
CA ARG A 131 -12.39 -2.14 12.45
C ARG A 131 -12.03 -1.64 11.06
N CYS A 132 -10.88 -2.06 10.54
CA CYS A 132 -10.44 -1.69 9.20
C CYS A 132 -11.39 -2.25 8.13
N MET A 133 -11.77 -3.52 8.25
CA MET A 133 -12.66 -4.19 7.29
C MET A 133 -14.06 -3.56 7.22
N LYS A 134 -14.54 -2.96 8.30
CA LYS A 134 -15.83 -2.25 8.30
C LYS A 134 -15.84 -1.02 7.39
N THR A 135 -14.68 -0.47 7.06
CA THR A 135 -14.56 0.70 6.20
C THR A 135 -14.42 0.34 4.72
N LYS A 136 -14.38 -0.96 4.40
CA LYS A 136 -14.14 -1.44 3.04
C LYS A 136 -15.19 -0.94 2.06
N THR A 137 -14.73 -0.37 0.96
CA THR A 137 -15.52 -0.02 -0.20
C THR A 137 -14.87 -0.59 -1.45
N GLU A 138 -15.62 -0.70 -2.54
CA GLU A 138 -15.16 -1.24 -3.81
C GLU A 138 -15.41 -0.24 -4.92
N ASP A 139 -14.46 -0.10 -5.85
CA ASP A 139 -14.59 0.78 -6.99
C ASP A 139 -13.83 0.23 -8.20
N HIS A 140 -14.13 0.77 -9.37
CA HIS A 140 -13.42 0.51 -10.61
C HIS A 140 -12.80 1.81 -11.12
N PRO A 141 -11.76 2.33 -10.45
CA PRO A 141 -11.16 3.61 -10.83
C PRO A 141 -10.40 3.51 -12.14
N ASN A 142 -10.31 4.61 -12.86
CA ASN A 142 -9.35 4.73 -13.94
C ASN A 142 -8.01 5.17 -13.34
N LEU A 143 -7.17 4.20 -13.01
CA LEU A 143 -5.91 4.42 -12.29
C LEU A 143 -4.93 5.29 -13.09
N GLU A 144 -4.88 5.10 -14.40
CA GLU A 144 -4.00 5.90 -15.28
C GLU A 144 -4.39 7.38 -15.26
N ILE A 145 -5.68 7.67 -15.37
CA ILE A 145 -6.18 9.05 -15.34
C ILE A 145 -5.93 9.68 -13.97
N GLN A 146 -6.18 8.94 -12.89
CA GLN A 146 -5.94 9.43 -11.53
C GLN A 146 -4.47 9.80 -11.32
N LEU A 147 -3.55 8.94 -11.76
CA LEU A 147 -2.11 9.25 -11.67
C LEU A 147 -1.74 10.47 -12.50
N ARG A 148 -2.26 10.56 -13.72
CA ARG A 148 -1.99 11.68 -14.63
C ARG A 148 -2.48 13.01 -14.02
N GLU A 149 -3.67 13.02 -13.45
CA GLU A 149 -4.22 14.19 -12.78
C GLU A 149 -3.42 14.57 -11.53
N HIS A 150 -2.96 13.58 -10.77
CA HIS A 150 -2.11 13.82 -9.60
C HIS A 150 -0.78 14.47 -10.01
N ILE A 151 -0.12 13.93 -11.03
CA ILE A 151 1.15 14.48 -11.53
C ILE A 151 0.96 15.91 -11.98
N ALA A 152 -0.11 16.21 -12.71
CA ALA A 152 -0.42 17.56 -13.17
C ALA A 152 -0.65 18.52 -11.99
N ALA A 153 -1.36 18.09 -10.95
CA ALA A 153 -1.60 18.88 -9.75
C ALA A 153 -0.30 19.19 -9.00
N VAL A 154 0.61 18.21 -8.89
CA VAL A 154 1.92 18.39 -8.25
C VAL A 154 2.76 19.39 -9.03
N GLN A 155 2.82 19.27 -10.36
CA GLN A 155 3.56 20.18 -11.21
C GLN A 155 3.02 21.61 -11.13
N GLN A 156 1.70 21.75 -11.09
CA GLN A 156 1.06 23.07 -10.95
C GLN A 156 1.39 23.71 -9.60
N ALA A 157 1.36 22.94 -8.51
CA ALA A 157 1.72 23.41 -7.18
C ALA A 157 3.18 23.87 -7.12
N GLU A 158 4.09 23.13 -7.74
CA GLU A 158 5.51 23.49 -7.84
C GLU A 158 5.72 24.78 -8.63
N SER A 159 4.98 24.96 -9.73
CA SER A 159 5.06 26.16 -10.56
C SER A 159 4.49 27.41 -9.88
N ALA A 160 3.53 27.23 -8.96
CA ALA A 160 2.92 28.32 -8.22
C ALA A 160 3.71 28.73 -6.97
N ALA A 161 4.70 27.92 -6.58
CA ALA A 161 5.49 28.14 -5.38
C ALA A 161 6.56 29.23 -5.56
#